data_6472c31416cd053a6e4418a190af33ae
#
_entry.id   6472c31416cd053a6e4418a190af33ae
#
_cell.length_a   1.000
_cell.length_b   1.000
_cell.length_c   1.000
_cell.angle_alpha   90.00
_cell.angle_beta   90.00
_cell.angle_gamma   90.00
#
_symmetry.space_group_name_H-M   'P 1'
#
loop_
_entity.id
_entity.type
_entity.pdbx_description
1 polymer ?
#
loop_
_entity_poly.entity_id
_entity_poly.type
_entity_poly.pdbx_seq_one_letter_code
_entity_poly.pdbx_strand_id
1 'polypeptide(L)'
;NLETMVSAVIQLMDHLKLEKAHLVGHSMGGLVAAQTGISNPKRVASLSLICSAGLGDEINTEYIDGFVFAANRKELKPKLKHLFADESLVNRSMVDDLLKYKRLDGVQTFLEALKDNMFGNGKQAVNVIAGLEALECPQQVIWGEVDAVIPQAHANSITGATVTIVAGAGHMVQMEESSRVNECLKELL
;
A
#
# COMPACT_ATOMS: atom_id res chain seq x y z
N ASN A 1 -9.69 10.88 4.74
CA ASN A 1 -9.20 10.04 5.82
C ASN A 1 -9.44 8.55 5.53
N LEU A 2 -8.93 7.65 6.38
CA LEU A 2 -9.02 6.20 6.18
C LEU A 2 -10.48 5.70 6.14
N GLU A 3 -11.33 6.21 7.00
CA GLU A 3 -12.77 5.85 7.04
C GLU A 3 -13.50 6.14 5.72
N THR A 4 -13.19 7.28 5.10
CA THR A 4 -13.76 7.64 3.79
C THR A 4 -13.34 6.65 2.71
N MET A 5 -12.08 6.19 2.73
CA MET A 5 -11.58 5.20 1.77
C MET A 5 -12.23 3.83 1.98
N VAL A 6 -12.36 3.38 3.23
CA VAL A 6 -13.08 2.16 3.60
C VAL A 6 -14.55 2.22 3.14
N SER A 7 -15.21 3.35 3.41
CA SER A 7 -16.60 3.57 2.97
C SER A 7 -16.73 3.50 1.46
N ALA A 8 -15.77 4.05 0.70
CA ALA A 8 -15.79 3.97 -0.77
C ALA A 8 -15.67 2.52 -1.27
N VAL A 9 -14.83 1.69 -0.64
CA VAL A 9 -14.73 0.25 -0.98
C VAL A 9 -16.07 -0.45 -0.75
N ILE A 10 -16.70 -0.24 0.41
CA ILE A 10 -17.99 -0.86 0.73
C ILE A 10 -19.08 -0.37 -0.22
N GLN A 11 -19.17 0.92 -0.50
CA GLN A 11 -20.13 1.48 -1.46
C GLN A 11 -19.96 0.89 -2.87
N LEU A 12 -18.71 0.67 -3.31
CA LEU A 12 -18.44 0.01 -4.58
C LEU A 12 -18.93 -1.44 -4.57
N MET A 13 -18.64 -2.19 -3.50
CA MET A 13 -19.13 -3.56 -3.36
C MET A 13 -20.66 -3.62 -3.38
N ASP A 14 -21.35 -2.68 -2.70
CA ASP A 14 -22.80 -2.60 -2.68
C ASP A 14 -23.37 -2.26 -4.06
N HIS A 15 -22.76 -1.30 -4.76
CA HIS A 15 -23.13 -0.96 -6.13
C HIS A 15 -23.01 -2.15 -7.09
N LEU A 16 -21.95 -2.94 -6.94
CA LEU A 16 -21.70 -4.15 -7.72
C LEU A 16 -22.50 -5.36 -7.22
N LYS A 17 -23.28 -5.23 -6.13
CA LYS A 17 -24.05 -6.30 -5.48
C LYS A 17 -23.17 -7.48 -5.04
N LEU A 18 -21.94 -7.20 -4.61
CA LEU A 18 -21.03 -8.21 -4.07
C LEU A 18 -21.30 -8.39 -2.58
N GLU A 19 -21.69 -9.59 -2.17
CA GLU A 19 -21.85 -9.92 -0.75
C GLU A 19 -20.49 -9.99 -0.04
N LYS A 20 -19.51 -10.62 -0.70
CA LYS A 20 -18.12 -10.75 -0.25
C LYS A 20 -17.15 -10.49 -1.41
N ALA A 21 -15.94 -10.04 -1.07
CA ALA A 21 -14.86 -9.87 -2.03
C ALA A 21 -13.50 -10.31 -1.44
N HIS A 22 -12.61 -10.78 -2.30
CA HIS A 22 -11.19 -10.87 -2.00
C HIS A 22 -10.58 -9.48 -2.17
N LEU A 23 -9.91 -8.97 -1.12
CA LEU A 23 -9.30 -7.65 -1.16
C LEU A 23 -7.78 -7.78 -1.33
N VAL A 24 -7.26 -7.15 -2.35
CA VAL A 24 -5.83 -7.03 -2.61
C VAL A 24 -5.44 -5.57 -2.48
N GLY A 25 -4.50 -5.25 -1.62
CA GLY A 25 -4.08 -3.88 -1.41
C GLY A 25 -2.56 -3.73 -1.35
N HIS A 26 -2.03 -2.72 -2.05
CA HIS A 26 -0.62 -2.37 -2.03
C HIS A 26 -0.38 -1.09 -1.21
N SER A 27 0.63 -1.09 -0.35
CA SER A 27 1.05 0.07 0.43
C SER A 27 -0.12 0.66 1.25
N MET A 28 -0.48 1.92 1.06
CA MET A 28 -1.66 2.54 1.65
C MET A 28 -2.97 1.81 1.27
N GLY A 29 -3.06 1.26 0.06
CA GLY A 29 -4.19 0.42 -0.35
C GLY A 29 -4.29 -0.87 0.46
N GLY A 30 -3.17 -1.41 0.93
CA GLY A 30 -3.11 -2.53 1.88
C GLY A 30 -3.74 -2.16 3.23
N LEU A 31 -3.40 -0.99 3.77
CA LEU A 31 -4.02 -0.47 4.99
C LEU A 31 -5.54 -0.28 4.82
N VAL A 32 -5.99 0.25 3.67
CA VAL A 32 -7.43 0.39 3.37
C VAL A 32 -8.11 -0.98 3.31
N ALA A 33 -7.50 -1.96 2.64
CA ALA A 33 -8.03 -3.34 2.57
C ALA A 33 -8.10 -3.98 3.96
N ALA A 34 -7.04 -3.86 4.76
CA ALA A 34 -6.99 -4.34 6.13
C ALA A 34 -8.09 -3.72 7.00
N GLN A 35 -8.21 -2.39 7.00
CA GLN A 35 -9.24 -1.69 7.77
C GLN A 35 -10.65 -2.01 7.28
N THR A 36 -10.82 -2.25 5.97
CA THR A 36 -12.11 -2.71 5.43
C THR A 36 -12.50 -4.07 6.02
N GLY A 37 -11.56 -5.02 6.07
CA GLY A 37 -11.77 -6.34 6.68
C GLY A 37 -12.11 -6.25 8.17
N ILE A 38 -11.36 -5.44 8.92
CA ILE A 38 -11.56 -5.25 10.36
C ILE A 38 -12.95 -4.65 10.65
N SER A 39 -13.34 -3.62 9.91
CA SER A 39 -14.63 -2.94 10.12
C SER A 39 -15.82 -3.72 9.54
N ASN A 40 -15.60 -4.58 8.56
CA ASN A 40 -16.65 -5.31 7.84
C ASN A 40 -16.26 -6.79 7.60
N PRO A 41 -16.00 -7.59 8.64
CA PRO A 41 -15.40 -8.92 8.48
C PRO A 41 -16.26 -9.90 7.65
N LYS A 42 -17.56 -9.72 7.65
CA LYS A 42 -18.50 -10.55 6.86
C LYS A 42 -18.45 -10.24 5.36
N ARG A 43 -17.88 -9.10 4.98
CA ARG A 43 -17.79 -8.64 3.58
C ARG A 43 -16.49 -9.07 2.90
N VAL A 44 -15.51 -9.61 3.63
CA VAL A 44 -14.19 -9.95 3.10
C VAL A 44 -13.99 -11.45 3.09
N ALA A 45 -13.69 -11.99 1.91
CA ALA A 45 -13.43 -13.41 1.70
C ALA A 45 -11.98 -13.78 2.03
N SER A 46 -11.03 -12.94 1.63
CA SER A 46 -9.61 -13.04 1.98
C SER A 46 -8.92 -11.67 1.85
N LEU A 47 -7.73 -11.54 2.45
CA LEU A 47 -6.87 -10.35 2.36
C LEU A 47 -5.51 -10.71 1.78
N SER A 48 -5.08 -9.96 0.77
CA SER A 48 -3.70 -9.97 0.26
C SER A 48 -3.07 -8.60 0.44
N LEU A 49 -2.09 -8.50 1.33
CA LEU A 49 -1.42 -7.27 1.71
C LEU A 49 -0.03 -7.21 1.06
N ILE A 50 0.14 -6.30 0.11
CA ILE A 50 1.39 -6.15 -0.65
C ILE A 50 2.14 -4.93 -0.14
N CYS A 51 3.33 -5.09 0.45
CA CYS A 51 4.13 -4.01 1.03
C CYS A 51 3.26 -3.02 1.82
N SER A 52 2.38 -3.54 2.67
CA SER A 52 1.25 -2.80 3.24
C SER A 52 1.68 -1.81 4.32
N ALA A 53 1.10 -0.63 4.30
CA ALA A 53 1.10 0.25 5.47
C ALA A 53 0.23 -0.35 6.60
N GLY A 54 0.47 0.11 7.84
CA GLY A 54 -0.29 -0.28 9.03
C GLY A 54 0.22 -1.51 9.76
N LEU A 55 1.32 -2.12 9.31
CA LEU A 55 1.92 -3.32 9.92
C LEU A 55 3.17 -3.01 10.77
N GLY A 56 3.41 -1.77 11.09
CA GLY A 56 4.50 -1.27 11.93
C GLY A 56 4.55 0.24 11.90
N ASP A 57 5.47 0.83 12.67
CA ASP A 57 5.57 2.28 12.81
C ASP A 57 6.46 2.93 11.73
N GLU A 58 7.49 2.23 11.28
CA GLU A 58 8.55 2.80 10.45
C GLU A 58 8.06 3.03 9.01
N ILE A 59 8.48 4.16 8.45
CA ILE A 59 8.29 4.53 7.05
C ILE A 59 9.39 5.49 6.61
N ASN A 60 9.78 5.44 5.34
CA ASN A 60 10.72 6.37 4.75
C ASN A 60 10.09 7.76 4.57
N THR A 61 10.33 8.65 5.52
CA THR A 61 9.78 10.01 5.50
C THR A 61 10.40 10.87 4.39
N GLU A 62 11.64 10.60 3.99
CA GLU A 62 12.27 11.30 2.86
C GLU A 62 11.52 11.02 1.55
N TYR A 63 11.08 9.76 1.35
CA TYR A 63 10.23 9.40 0.22
C TYR A 63 8.87 10.11 0.31
N ILE A 64 8.19 10.03 1.44
CA ILE A 64 6.85 10.61 1.64
C ILE A 64 6.87 12.12 1.40
N ASP A 65 7.76 12.84 2.08
CA ASP A 65 7.88 14.30 1.94
C ASP A 65 8.30 14.67 0.51
N GLY A 66 9.27 13.97 -0.03
CA GLY A 66 9.75 14.21 -1.38
C GLY A 66 8.67 13.96 -2.43
N PHE A 67 7.86 12.91 -2.31
CA PHE A 67 6.72 12.65 -3.19
C PHE A 67 5.66 13.77 -3.10
N VAL A 68 5.30 14.16 -1.87
CA VAL A 68 4.24 15.16 -1.64
C VAL A 68 4.67 16.54 -2.13
N PHE A 69 5.91 16.97 -1.88
CA PHE A 69 6.34 18.35 -2.14
C PHE A 69 7.10 18.56 -3.45
N ALA A 70 7.59 17.50 -4.11
CA ALA A 70 8.27 17.65 -5.40
C ALA A 70 7.34 18.26 -6.46
N ALA A 71 7.78 19.37 -7.08
CA ALA A 71 7.02 20.12 -8.07
C ALA A 71 7.53 19.95 -9.51
N ASN A 72 8.70 19.33 -9.68
CA ASN A 72 9.33 19.15 -10.99
C ASN A 72 10.10 17.81 -11.07
N ARG A 73 10.56 17.47 -12.29
CA ARG A 73 11.25 16.19 -12.57
C ARG A 73 12.53 16.00 -11.76
N LYS A 74 13.31 17.07 -11.55
CA LYS A 74 14.58 16.99 -10.83
C LYS A 74 14.37 16.62 -9.36
N GLU A 75 13.29 17.10 -8.79
CA GLU A 75 12.92 16.81 -7.39
C GLU A 75 12.23 15.45 -7.27
N LEU A 76 11.27 15.14 -8.16
CA LEU A 76 10.42 13.94 -8.03
C LEU A 76 11.18 12.65 -8.40
N LYS A 77 11.95 12.66 -9.50
CA LYS A 77 12.60 11.44 -10.00
C LYS A 77 13.47 10.71 -8.95
N PRO A 78 14.34 11.40 -8.16
CA PRO A 78 15.12 10.73 -7.12
C PRO A 78 14.25 10.06 -6.04
N LYS A 79 13.10 10.66 -5.72
CA LYS A 79 12.18 10.11 -4.69
C LYS A 79 11.47 8.85 -5.18
N LEU A 80 11.09 8.81 -6.45
CA LEU A 80 10.48 7.62 -7.04
C LEU A 80 11.43 6.41 -7.11
N LYS A 81 12.73 6.63 -7.08
CA LYS A 81 13.73 5.54 -7.03
C LYS A 81 13.62 4.68 -5.78
N HIS A 82 13.17 5.24 -4.65
CA HIS A 82 12.91 4.46 -3.43
C HIS A 82 11.82 3.39 -3.61
N LEU A 83 11.00 3.51 -4.65
CA LEU A 83 9.93 2.55 -4.92
C LEU A 83 10.44 1.24 -5.54
N PHE A 84 11.60 1.24 -6.18
CA PHE A 84 12.10 0.14 -6.99
C PHE A 84 13.49 -0.30 -6.56
N ALA A 85 13.73 -1.60 -6.59
CA ALA A 85 15.08 -2.16 -6.50
C ALA A 85 15.88 -1.83 -7.77
N ASP A 86 15.23 -1.98 -8.94
CA ASP A 86 15.79 -1.51 -10.21
C ASP A 86 15.36 -0.06 -10.50
N GLU A 87 16.21 0.88 -10.11
CA GLU A 87 15.96 2.31 -10.33
C GLU A 87 15.76 2.71 -11.81
N SER A 88 16.17 1.85 -12.77
CA SER A 88 16.00 2.11 -14.20
C SER A 88 14.53 2.11 -14.63
N LEU A 89 13.65 1.46 -13.84
CA LEU A 89 12.21 1.45 -14.05
C LEU A 89 11.57 2.83 -13.88
N VAL A 90 12.24 3.76 -13.18
CA VAL A 90 11.78 5.15 -13.04
C VAL A 90 12.07 5.91 -14.33
N ASN A 91 11.23 5.71 -15.32
CA ASN A 91 11.34 6.35 -16.62
C ASN A 91 10.70 7.76 -16.66
N ARG A 92 10.95 8.47 -17.76
CA ARG A 92 10.47 9.85 -17.93
C ARG A 92 8.93 9.94 -17.95
N SER A 93 8.26 8.98 -18.57
CA SER A 93 6.80 8.99 -18.68
C SER A 93 6.15 8.89 -17.30
N MET A 94 6.62 7.96 -16.46
CA MET A 94 6.14 7.82 -15.08
C MET A 94 6.26 9.13 -14.29
N VAL A 95 7.41 9.79 -14.37
CA VAL A 95 7.61 11.08 -13.67
C VAL A 95 6.67 12.16 -14.20
N ASP A 96 6.51 12.24 -15.53
CA ASP A 96 5.66 13.26 -16.17
C ASP A 96 4.19 13.04 -15.83
N ASP A 97 3.72 11.80 -15.83
CA ASP A 97 2.33 11.47 -15.53
C ASP A 97 1.98 11.74 -14.07
N LEU A 98 2.89 11.44 -13.14
CA LEU A 98 2.73 11.81 -11.74
C LEU A 98 2.72 13.33 -11.54
N LEU A 99 3.58 14.09 -12.24
CA LEU A 99 3.56 15.55 -12.17
C LEU A 99 2.29 16.14 -12.77
N LYS A 100 1.73 15.54 -13.83
CA LYS A 100 0.41 15.94 -14.37
C LYS A 100 -0.70 15.70 -13.34
N TYR A 101 -0.72 14.51 -12.72
CA TYR A 101 -1.67 14.17 -11.68
C TYR A 101 -1.61 15.17 -10.51
N LYS A 102 -0.42 15.49 -10.03
CA LYS A 102 -0.22 16.43 -8.92
C LYS A 102 -0.71 17.86 -9.22
N ARG A 103 -0.84 18.23 -10.51
CA ARG A 103 -1.35 19.55 -10.95
C ARG A 103 -2.87 19.61 -11.07
N LEU A 104 -3.58 18.49 -10.92
CA LEU A 104 -5.04 18.52 -10.91
C LEU A 104 -5.54 19.27 -9.68
N ASP A 105 -6.65 19.98 -9.85
CA ASP A 105 -7.25 20.77 -8.79
C ASP A 105 -7.53 19.91 -7.54
N GLY A 106 -7.09 20.40 -6.40
CA GLY A 106 -7.28 19.74 -5.10
C GLY A 106 -6.31 18.61 -4.78
N VAL A 107 -5.55 18.07 -5.74
CA VAL A 107 -4.66 16.93 -5.50
C VAL A 107 -3.53 17.28 -4.54
N GLN A 108 -2.90 18.44 -4.70
CA GLN A 108 -1.80 18.85 -3.80
C GLN A 108 -2.29 18.97 -2.35
N THR A 109 -3.40 19.68 -2.12
CA THR A 109 -4.03 19.81 -0.80
C THR A 109 -4.43 18.46 -0.22
N PHE A 110 -4.94 17.55 -1.06
CA PHE A 110 -5.27 16.18 -0.65
C PHE A 110 -4.03 15.40 -0.21
N LEU A 111 -2.93 15.46 -0.97
CA LEU A 111 -1.68 14.75 -0.65
C LEU A 111 -1.05 15.27 0.65
N GLU A 112 -1.07 16.58 0.89
CA GLU A 112 -0.59 17.20 2.13
C GLU A 112 -1.44 16.75 3.33
N ALA A 113 -2.75 16.85 3.22
CA ALA A 113 -3.66 16.38 4.26
C ALA A 113 -3.53 14.86 4.53
N LEU A 114 -3.33 14.06 3.48
CA LEU A 114 -3.11 12.63 3.61
C LEU A 114 -1.81 12.34 4.36
N LYS A 115 -0.71 13.01 3.97
CA LYS A 115 0.58 12.91 4.66
C LYS A 115 0.45 13.24 6.14
N ASP A 116 -0.16 14.38 6.47
CA ASP A 116 -0.29 14.84 7.85
C ASP A 116 -1.12 13.87 8.71
N ASN A 117 -2.19 13.32 8.14
CA ASN A 117 -3.05 12.36 8.84
C ASN A 117 -2.42 10.97 9.02
N MET A 118 -1.60 10.53 8.05
CA MET A 118 -1.09 9.15 8.01
C MET A 118 0.36 9.03 8.49
N PHE A 119 1.16 10.12 8.38
CA PHE A 119 2.61 10.11 8.61
C PHE A 119 3.14 11.36 9.32
N GLY A 120 2.27 12.16 9.96
CA GLY A 120 2.57 13.51 10.45
C GLY A 120 3.71 13.60 11.47
N ASN A 121 4.00 12.53 12.21
CA ASN A 121 5.07 12.49 13.23
C ASN A 121 6.28 11.67 12.77
N GLY A 122 6.49 11.51 11.47
CA GLY A 122 7.60 10.70 10.93
C GLY A 122 7.43 9.20 11.12
N LYS A 123 6.21 8.77 11.43
CA LYS A 123 5.81 7.38 11.62
C LYS A 123 4.46 7.13 10.98
N GLN A 124 4.14 5.87 10.76
CA GLN A 124 2.77 5.47 10.40
C GLN A 124 1.84 5.73 11.59
N ALA A 125 0.77 6.49 11.36
CA ALA A 125 -0.18 6.88 12.42
C ALA A 125 -1.18 5.76 12.78
N VAL A 126 -1.34 4.77 11.92
CA VAL A 126 -2.33 3.70 12.08
C VAL A 126 -1.61 2.36 12.14
N ASN A 127 -1.96 1.55 13.15
CA ASN A 127 -1.52 0.17 13.30
C ASN A 127 -2.76 -0.73 13.31
N VAL A 128 -2.80 -1.74 12.44
CA VAL A 128 -3.96 -2.62 12.25
C VAL A 128 -3.68 -4.08 12.65
N ILE A 129 -2.51 -4.39 13.21
CA ILE A 129 -2.06 -5.77 13.51
C ILE A 129 -3.10 -6.49 14.38
N ALA A 130 -3.45 -5.92 15.54
CA ALA A 130 -4.39 -6.56 16.47
C ALA A 130 -5.76 -6.82 15.84
N GLY A 131 -6.23 -5.91 14.97
CA GLY A 131 -7.49 -6.10 14.23
C GLY A 131 -7.38 -7.21 13.19
N LEU A 132 -6.24 -7.32 12.51
CA LEU A 132 -5.99 -8.38 11.53
C LEU A 132 -5.88 -9.76 12.19
N GLU A 133 -5.22 -9.86 13.34
CA GLU A 133 -5.11 -11.12 14.11
C GLU A 133 -6.48 -11.62 14.62
N ALA A 134 -7.45 -10.74 14.78
CA ALA A 134 -8.81 -11.08 15.16
C ALA A 134 -9.70 -11.53 13.98
N LEU A 135 -9.22 -11.43 12.74
CA LEU A 135 -9.99 -11.83 11.56
C LEU A 135 -9.85 -13.33 11.29
N GLU A 136 -10.97 -13.96 10.97
CA GLU A 136 -11.03 -15.38 10.62
C GLU A 136 -10.77 -15.67 9.13
N CYS A 137 -10.81 -14.64 8.26
CA CYS A 137 -10.58 -14.85 6.84
C CYS A 137 -9.10 -15.15 6.55
N PRO A 138 -8.80 -15.93 5.50
CA PRO A 138 -7.43 -16.17 5.07
C PRO A 138 -6.69 -14.88 4.75
N GLN A 139 -5.43 -14.79 5.18
CA GLN A 139 -4.58 -13.61 5.01
C GLN A 139 -3.23 -14.00 4.44
N GLN A 140 -2.74 -13.24 3.47
CA GLN A 140 -1.35 -13.33 3.02
C GLN A 140 -0.70 -11.95 2.97
N VAL A 141 0.61 -11.95 3.16
CA VAL A 141 1.47 -10.77 3.09
C VAL A 141 2.57 -11.05 2.07
N ILE A 142 2.70 -10.16 1.08
CA ILE A 142 3.72 -10.25 0.03
C ILE A 142 4.59 -9.01 0.15
N TRP A 143 5.92 -9.19 0.17
CA TRP A 143 6.83 -8.06 0.39
C TRP A 143 8.08 -8.16 -0.46
N GLY A 144 8.56 -7.02 -0.96
CA GLY A 144 9.87 -6.93 -1.59
C GLY A 144 10.99 -6.96 -0.54
N GLU A 145 12.01 -7.80 -0.76
CA GLU A 145 13.12 -7.98 0.17
C GLU A 145 13.87 -6.69 0.47
N VAL A 146 14.01 -5.82 -0.54
CA VAL A 146 14.76 -4.56 -0.45
C VAL A 146 13.84 -3.33 -0.50
N ASP A 147 12.62 -3.44 0.03
CA ASP A 147 11.68 -2.33 0.13
C ASP A 147 12.31 -1.16 0.91
N ALA A 148 12.55 -0.04 0.21
CA ALA A 148 13.17 1.16 0.78
C ALA A 148 12.12 2.20 1.26
N VAL A 149 10.83 1.87 1.21
CA VAL A 149 9.73 2.73 1.68
C VAL A 149 9.18 2.26 3.02
N ILE A 150 8.81 0.99 3.13
CA ILE A 150 8.34 0.37 4.38
C ILE A 150 9.22 -0.86 4.66
N PRO A 151 9.85 -0.96 5.83
CA PRO A 151 10.76 -2.06 6.14
C PRO A 151 10.14 -3.44 5.95
N GLN A 152 10.85 -4.35 5.27
CA GLN A 152 10.43 -5.73 5.04
C GLN A 152 10.12 -6.48 6.35
N ALA A 153 10.72 -6.08 7.47
CA ALA A 153 10.45 -6.67 8.78
C ALA A 153 8.96 -6.62 9.17
N HIS A 154 8.20 -5.64 8.66
CA HIS A 154 6.76 -5.53 8.90
C HIS A 154 5.95 -6.68 8.30
N ALA A 155 6.48 -7.40 7.31
CA ALA A 155 5.79 -8.53 6.69
C ALA A 155 5.42 -9.64 7.68
N ASN A 156 6.21 -9.80 8.74
CA ASN A 156 6.03 -10.86 9.74
C ASN A 156 5.21 -10.43 10.97
N SER A 157 4.54 -9.28 10.91
CA SER A 157 3.82 -8.70 12.05
C SER A 157 2.48 -9.37 12.35
N ILE A 158 1.92 -10.16 11.43
CA ILE A 158 0.60 -10.81 11.60
C ILE A 158 0.81 -12.30 11.85
N THR A 159 0.45 -12.75 13.05
CA THR A 159 0.49 -14.18 13.39
C THR A 159 -0.53 -14.96 12.55
N GLY A 160 -0.07 -16.03 11.91
CA GLY A 160 -0.94 -16.91 11.12
C GLY A 160 -1.18 -16.47 9.66
N ALA A 161 -0.70 -15.31 9.23
CA ALA A 161 -0.70 -14.95 7.82
C ALA A 161 0.35 -15.75 7.03
N THR A 162 0.03 -16.09 5.78
CA THR A 162 1.05 -16.62 4.85
C THR A 162 1.94 -15.48 4.38
N VAL A 163 3.25 -15.59 4.61
CA VAL A 163 4.22 -14.54 4.25
C VAL A 163 5.09 -14.98 3.09
N THR A 164 5.18 -14.13 2.05
CA THR A 164 6.10 -14.32 0.93
C THR A 164 7.00 -13.11 0.79
N ILE A 165 8.31 -13.31 0.96
CA ILE A 165 9.33 -12.31 0.66
C ILE A 165 9.86 -12.56 -0.75
N VAL A 166 9.80 -11.55 -1.60
CA VAL A 166 10.25 -11.63 -2.99
C VAL A 166 11.66 -11.08 -3.08
N ALA A 167 12.61 -11.96 -3.34
CA ALA A 167 14.03 -11.63 -3.39
C ALA A 167 14.34 -10.57 -4.44
N GLY A 168 15.15 -9.59 -4.07
CA GLY A 168 15.63 -8.53 -4.96
C GLY A 168 14.59 -7.51 -5.42
N ALA A 169 13.33 -7.59 -4.96
CA ALA A 169 12.29 -6.64 -5.32
C ALA A 169 12.16 -5.51 -4.26
N GLY A 170 11.78 -4.32 -4.71
CA GLY A 170 11.51 -3.15 -3.89
C GLY A 170 10.05 -3.02 -3.45
N HIS A 171 9.62 -1.77 -3.18
CA HIS A 171 8.26 -1.47 -2.73
C HIS A 171 7.19 -1.76 -3.80
N MET A 172 7.54 -1.60 -5.08
CA MET A 172 6.63 -1.89 -6.21
C MET A 172 6.77 -3.34 -6.69
N VAL A 173 6.82 -4.30 -5.75
CA VAL A 173 7.05 -5.72 -6.01
C VAL A 173 6.11 -6.29 -7.08
N GLN A 174 4.85 -5.85 -7.16
CA GLN A 174 3.88 -6.26 -8.16
C GLN A 174 4.22 -5.75 -9.58
N MET A 175 5.10 -4.77 -9.71
CA MET A 175 5.61 -4.29 -11.01
C MET A 175 6.94 -4.96 -11.37
N GLU A 176 7.80 -5.19 -10.38
CA GLU A 176 9.13 -5.76 -10.58
C GLU A 176 9.06 -7.28 -10.79
N GLU A 177 8.21 -7.97 -10.01
CA GLU A 177 8.08 -9.43 -9.98
C GLU A 177 6.61 -9.87 -10.12
N SER A 178 5.94 -9.34 -11.14
CA SER A 178 4.50 -9.54 -11.39
C SER A 178 4.09 -11.01 -11.47
N SER A 179 4.92 -11.85 -12.06
CA SER A 179 4.65 -13.30 -12.18
C SER A 179 4.56 -13.95 -10.80
N ARG A 180 5.54 -13.65 -9.92
CA ARG A 180 5.59 -14.20 -8.57
C ARG A 180 4.43 -13.70 -7.71
N VAL A 181 4.12 -12.40 -7.77
CA VAL A 181 2.96 -11.83 -7.06
C VAL A 181 1.66 -12.47 -7.52
N ASN A 182 1.48 -12.64 -8.83
CA ASN A 182 0.27 -13.28 -9.38
C ASN A 182 0.14 -14.75 -8.98
N GLU A 183 1.25 -15.49 -8.85
CA GLU A 183 1.23 -16.86 -8.30
C GLU A 183 0.70 -16.86 -6.87
N CYS A 184 1.27 -16.03 -5.98
CA CYS A 184 0.81 -15.90 -4.60
C CYS A 184 -0.69 -15.53 -4.52
N LEU A 185 -1.14 -14.58 -5.36
CA LEU A 185 -2.56 -14.19 -5.37
C LEU A 185 -3.47 -15.35 -5.76
N LYS A 186 -3.09 -16.17 -6.74
CA LYS A 186 -3.88 -17.33 -7.17
C LYS A 186 -4.00 -18.43 -6.11
N GLU A 187 -3.02 -18.54 -5.21
CA GLU A 187 -3.06 -19.53 -4.11
C GLU A 187 -4.15 -19.20 -3.07
N LEU A 188 -4.59 -17.94 -2.99
CA LEU A 188 -5.55 -17.47 -2.00
C LEU A 188 -6.94 -17.18 -2.61
N LEU A 189 -7.05 -17.00 -3.92
CA LEU A 189 -8.30 -16.69 -4.61
C LEU A 189 -9.02 -17.96 -5.07
#